data_721e1163b5df585c43f37d5b29bf7855
#
_entry.id   721e1163b5df585c43f37d5b29bf7855
#
_cell.length_a   1.000
_cell.length_b   1.000
_cell.length_c   1.000
_cell.angle_alpha   90.00
_cell.angle_beta   90.00
_cell.angle_gamma   90.00
#
_symmetry.space_group_name_H-M   'P 1'
#
loop_
_entity.id
_entity.type
_entity.pdbx_description
1 polymer ?
#
loop_
_entity_poly.entity_id
_entity_poly.type
_entity_poly.pdbx_seq_one_letter_code
_entity_poly.pdbx_strand_id
1 'polypeptide(L)'
;MKEIHFYFDFISPYAWLAFQALPQTLEGISHRVHYHPVVFGAMLKHHGQLGPAEIPGKRDWTYRQVMWLAKQQGTDLQMPASHPFNSLSLLRLAVAASDNGEPNSYVVESIFKHVWCTGL
;
A
#
# COMPACT_ATOMS: atom_id res chain seq x y z
N MET A 1 21.63 -0.41 -14.04
CA MET A 1 20.69 -0.64 -12.92
C MET A 1 19.40 0.12 -13.19
N LYS A 2 18.27 -0.54 -13.05
CA LYS A 2 16.97 0.07 -13.29
C LYS A 2 16.50 0.82 -12.05
N GLU A 3 15.97 2.01 -12.26
CA GLU A 3 15.36 2.81 -11.19
C GLU A 3 13.83 2.61 -11.24
N ILE A 4 13.25 2.16 -10.15
CA ILE A 4 11.83 1.86 -10.06
C ILE A 4 11.22 2.78 -9.01
N HIS A 5 10.18 3.50 -9.40
CA HIS A 5 9.49 4.42 -8.51
C HIS A 5 8.13 3.82 -8.14
N PHE A 6 7.96 3.50 -6.87
CA PHE A 6 6.75 2.90 -6.34
C PHE A 6 5.96 3.95 -5.55
N TYR A 7 4.86 4.41 -6.15
CA TYR A 7 3.96 5.38 -5.54
C TYR A 7 2.83 4.62 -4.85
N PHE A 8 2.60 4.90 -3.57
CA PHE A 8 1.68 4.10 -2.76
C PHE A 8 1.02 4.91 -1.65
N ASP A 9 -0.08 4.37 -1.15
CA ASP A 9 -0.72 4.83 0.08
C ASP A 9 -1.00 3.59 0.94
N PHE A 10 -0.81 3.71 2.25
CA PHE A 10 -1.03 2.61 3.20
C PHE A 10 -2.50 2.18 3.30
N ILE A 11 -3.42 3.01 2.81
CA ILE A 11 -4.85 2.67 2.77
C ILE A 11 -5.16 1.57 1.75
N SER A 12 -4.28 1.29 0.82
CA SER A 12 -4.53 0.36 -0.27
C SER A 12 -4.02 -1.05 0.04
N PRO A 13 -4.92 -2.04 0.13
CA PRO A 13 -4.49 -3.44 0.25
C PRO A 13 -3.75 -3.92 -1.01
N TYR A 14 -4.11 -3.40 -2.19
CA TYR A 14 -3.38 -3.72 -3.41
C TYR A 14 -1.93 -3.23 -3.35
N ALA A 15 -1.70 -2.08 -2.75
CA ALA A 15 -0.35 -1.55 -2.57
C ALA A 15 0.48 -2.45 -1.63
N TRP A 16 -0.13 -2.97 -0.57
CA TRP A 16 0.51 -3.94 0.31
C TRP A 16 0.91 -5.21 -0.45
N LEU A 17 -0.03 -5.76 -1.23
CA LEU A 17 0.24 -6.96 -2.03
C LEU A 17 1.34 -6.71 -3.05
N ALA A 18 1.32 -5.57 -3.73
CA ALA A 18 2.34 -5.19 -4.69
C ALA A 18 3.71 -5.04 -4.03
N PHE A 19 3.75 -4.40 -2.86
CA PHE A 19 4.99 -4.24 -2.10
C PHE A 19 5.62 -5.60 -1.77
N GLN A 20 4.80 -6.55 -1.31
CA GLN A 20 5.27 -7.90 -0.98
C GLN A 20 5.71 -8.68 -2.21
N ALA A 21 5.15 -8.41 -3.37
CA ALA A 21 5.49 -9.11 -4.61
C ALA A 21 6.73 -8.55 -5.31
N LEU A 22 7.14 -7.31 -5.01
CA LEU A 22 8.24 -6.65 -5.71
C LEU A 22 9.55 -7.44 -5.70
N PRO A 23 10.06 -7.96 -4.57
CA PRO A 23 11.34 -8.66 -4.56
C PRO A 23 11.36 -9.85 -5.51
N GLN A 24 10.31 -10.65 -5.52
CA GLN A 24 10.23 -11.83 -6.38
C GLN A 24 10.04 -11.44 -7.85
N THR A 25 9.21 -10.43 -8.10
CA THR A 25 8.94 -9.95 -9.46
C THR A 25 10.21 -9.41 -10.10
N LEU A 26 11.08 -8.76 -9.32
CA LEU A 26 12.30 -8.13 -9.80
C LEU A 26 13.55 -9.01 -9.65
N GLU A 27 13.36 -10.27 -9.26
CA GLU A 27 14.45 -11.21 -9.10
C GLU A 27 15.22 -11.38 -10.43
N GLY A 28 16.54 -11.32 -10.36
CA GLY A 28 17.39 -11.41 -11.53
C GLY A 28 17.57 -10.11 -12.30
N ILE A 29 16.91 -9.05 -11.88
CA ILE A 29 17.02 -7.72 -12.49
C ILE A 29 17.76 -6.81 -11.53
N SER A 30 18.87 -6.22 -11.98
CA SER A 30 19.56 -5.20 -11.19
C SER A 30 18.68 -3.97 -11.09
N HIS A 31 18.27 -3.60 -9.88
CA HIS A 31 17.30 -2.54 -9.69
C HIS A 31 17.46 -1.83 -8.36
N ARG A 32 16.87 -0.66 -8.27
CA ARG A 32 16.72 0.12 -7.06
C ARG A 32 15.29 0.65 -7.01
N VAL A 33 14.62 0.45 -5.87
CA VAL A 33 13.26 0.92 -5.69
C VAL A 33 13.25 2.19 -4.85
N HIS A 34 12.55 3.20 -5.35
CA HIS A 34 12.28 4.45 -4.66
C HIS A 34 10.84 4.46 -4.19
N TYR A 35 10.62 4.61 -2.89
CA TYR A 35 9.28 4.57 -2.29
C TYR A 35 8.73 5.96 -2.11
N HIS A 36 7.57 6.24 -2.74
CA HIS A 36 6.95 7.57 -2.73
C HIS A 36 5.56 7.51 -2.10
N PRO A 37 5.43 7.89 -0.82
CA PRO A 37 4.11 7.98 -0.21
C PRO A 37 3.28 9.08 -0.88
N VAL A 38 2.04 8.75 -1.21
CA VAL A 38 1.09 9.70 -1.81
C VAL A 38 -0.26 9.59 -1.11
N VAL A 39 -1.02 10.68 -1.09
CA VAL A 39 -2.36 10.70 -0.50
C VAL A 39 -3.37 10.32 -1.58
N PHE A 40 -3.72 9.05 -1.66
CA PHE A 40 -4.59 8.50 -2.70
C PHE A 40 -5.98 9.17 -2.68
N GLY A 41 -6.55 9.35 -1.49
CA GLY A 41 -7.85 10.00 -1.34
C GLY A 41 -7.88 11.42 -1.92
N ALA A 42 -6.81 12.18 -1.73
CA ALA A 42 -6.69 13.52 -2.30
C ALA A 42 -6.61 13.49 -3.82
N MET A 43 -5.90 12.49 -4.38
CA MET A 43 -5.81 12.31 -5.83
C MET A 43 -7.17 11.97 -6.43
N LEU A 44 -7.92 11.08 -5.78
CA LEU A 44 -9.28 10.75 -6.20
C LEU A 44 -10.17 11.99 -6.19
N LYS A 45 -10.14 12.75 -5.11
CA LYS A 45 -10.93 13.96 -4.97
C LYS A 45 -10.59 14.99 -6.06
N HIS A 46 -9.32 15.15 -6.36
CA HIS A 46 -8.88 16.07 -7.41
C HIS A 46 -9.46 15.69 -8.78
N HIS A 47 -9.59 14.40 -9.05
CA HIS A 47 -10.14 13.90 -10.32
C HIS A 47 -11.65 13.64 -10.26
N GLY A 48 -12.33 14.00 -9.18
CA GLY A 48 -13.78 13.82 -9.04
C GLY A 48 -14.21 12.36 -9.00
N GLN A 49 -13.36 11.48 -8.45
CA GLN A 49 -13.63 10.04 -8.42
C GLN A 49 -13.79 9.51 -7.00
N LEU A 50 -14.55 8.43 -6.87
CA LEU A 50 -14.68 7.68 -5.62
C LEU A 50 -13.74 6.48 -5.65
N GLY A 51 -13.21 6.12 -4.48
CA GLY A 51 -12.44 4.90 -4.33
C GLY A 51 -13.34 3.66 -4.34
N PRO A 52 -12.79 2.47 -4.63
CA PRO A 52 -13.57 1.23 -4.67
C PRO A 52 -14.31 0.96 -3.36
N ALA A 53 -13.71 1.30 -2.22
CA ALA A 53 -14.32 1.08 -0.90
C ALA A 53 -15.51 2.01 -0.62
N GLU A 54 -15.71 3.04 -1.43
CA GLU A 54 -16.80 4.00 -1.28
C GLU A 54 -17.99 3.68 -2.19
N ILE A 55 -17.85 2.66 -3.04
CA ILE A 55 -18.88 2.28 -4.01
C ILE A 55 -19.53 0.98 -3.56
N PRO A 56 -20.86 1.00 -3.23
CA PRO A 56 -21.57 -0.22 -2.83
C PRO A 56 -21.42 -1.34 -3.88
N GLY A 57 -21.29 -2.57 -3.43
CA GLY A 57 -21.05 -3.71 -4.30
C GLY A 57 -19.60 -3.86 -4.71
N LYS A 58 -18.99 -2.80 -5.23
CA LYS A 58 -17.58 -2.81 -5.59
C LYS A 58 -16.68 -2.97 -4.37
N ARG A 59 -17.08 -2.37 -3.26
CA ARG A 59 -16.38 -2.51 -1.97
C ARG A 59 -16.27 -3.99 -1.56
N ASP A 60 -17.37 -4.70 -1.54
CA ASP A 60 -17.40 -6.11 -1.14
C ASP A 60 -16.58 -6.97 -2.09
N TRP A 61 -16.74 -6.74 -3.39
CA TRP A 61 -15.97 -7.44 -4.40
C TRP A 61 -14.47 -7.21 -4.23
N THR A 62 -14.08 -5.95 -4.00
CA THR A 62 -12.68 -5.57 -3.82
C THR A 62 -12.07 -6.28 -2.62
N TYR A 63 -12.77 -6.29 -1.48
CA TYR A 63 -12.27 -6.97 -0.28
C TYR A 63 -12.11 -8.46 -0.49
N ARG A 64 -13.06 -9.10 -1.18
CA ARG A 64 -12.95 -10.51 -1.52
C ARG A 64 -11.78 -10.78 -2.44
N GLN A 65 -11.57 -9.92 -3.44
CA GLN A 65 -10.47 -10.07 -4.37
C GLN A 65 -9.12 -9.96 -3.68
N VAL A 66 -8.92 -8.95 -2.82
CA VAL A 66 -7.63 -8.79 -2.14
C VAL A 66 -7.33 -9.95 -1.20
N MET A 67 -8.35 -10.51 -0.52
CA MET A 67 -8.17 -11.69 0.32
C MET A 67 -7.77 -12.90 -0.52
N TRP A 68 -8.39 -13.07 -1.68
CA TRP A 68 -8.06 -14.15 -2.60
C TRP A 68 -6.65 -14.00 -3.15
N LEU A 69 -6.28 -12.79 -3.60
CA LEU A 69 -4.94 -12.52 -4.10
C LEU A 69 -3.86 -12.75 -3.03
N ALA A 70 -4.12 -12.33 -1.80
CA ALA A 70 -3.21 -12.54 -0.68
C ALA A 70 -2.96 -14.04 -0.46
N LYS A 71 -4.02 -14.84 -0.50
CA LYS A 71 -3.92 -16.29 -0.35
C LYS A 71 -3.11 -16.91 -1.49
N GLN A 72 -3.37 -16.51 -2.74
CA GLN A 72 -2.65 -17.00 -3.90
C GLN A 72 -1.16 -16.63 -3.85
N GLN A 73 -0.87 -15.46 -3.33
CA GLN A 73 0.49 -14.93 -3.23
C GLN A 73 1.25 -15.46 -2.01
N GLY A 74 0.55 -16.03 -1.04
CA GLY A 74 1.15 -16.46 0.23
C GLY A 74 1.50 -15.29 1.14
N THR A 75 0.79 -14.17 1.00
CA THR A 75 1.01 -12.97 1.80
C THR A 75 -0.03 -12.89 2.90
N ASP A 76 0.41 -12.62 4.13
CA ASP A 76 -0.51 -12.37 5.24
C ASP A 76 -1.28 -11.09 4.99
N LEU A 77 -2.60 -11.17 5.14
CA LEU A 77 -3.46 -10.00 5.03
C LEU A 77 -4.62 -10.11 6.01
N GLN A 78 -4.76 -9.11 6.84
CA GLN A 78 -5.82 -9.01 7.83
C GLN A 78 -6.44 -7.62 7.70
N MET A 79 -7.75 -7.58 7.48
CA MET A 79 -8.44 -6.30 7.31
C MET A 79 -8.34 -5.47 8.58
N PRO A 80 -8.03 -4.16 8.47
CA PRO A 80 -8.03 -3.28 9.63
C PRO A 80 -9.46 -3.13 10.19
N ALA A 81 -9.55 -2.71 11.45
CA ALA A 81 -10.83 -2.55 12.13
C ALA A 81 -11.77 -1.59 11.41
N SER A 82 -11.20 -0.63 10.70
CA SER A 82 -11.94 0.37 9.92
C SER A 82 -11.26 0.59 8.58
N HIS A 83 -12.02 0.54 7.49
CA HIS A 83 -11.53 0.82 6.15
C HIS A 83 -12.69 1.33 5.28
N PRO A 84 -12.52 2.44 4.54
CA PRO A 84 -11.32 3.27 4.49
C PRO A 84 -11.08 4.03 5.80
N PHE A 85 -9.84 4.50 5.98
CA PHE A 85 -9.43 5.31 7.12
C PHE A 85 -8.56 6.47 6.63
N ASN A 86 -8.30 7.44 7.51
CA ASN A 86 -7.40 8.54 7.16
C ASN A 86 -5.94 8.10 7.38
N SER A 87 -5.23 7.88 6.29
CA SER A 87 -3.84 7.40 6.31
C SER A 87 -2.80 8.50 6.42
N LEU A 88 -3.21 9.77 6.49
CA LEU A 88 -2.29 10.91 6.41
C LEU A 88 -1.20 10.88 7.49
N SER A 89 -1.56 10.52 8.73
CA SER A 89 -0.58 10.44 9.81
C SER A 89 0.48 9.37 9.55
N LEU A 90 0.10 8.24 8.96
CA LEU A 90 1.03 7.17 8.61
C LEU A 90 1.94 7.58 7.46
N LEU A 91 1.41 8.27 6.46
CA LEU A 91 2.21 8.80 5.35
C LEU A 91 3.23 9.82 5.84
N ARG A 92 2.83 10.70 6.75
CA ARG A 92 3.72 11.66 7.39
C ARG A 92 4.81 10.96 8.20
N LEU A 93 4.45 9.92 8.93
CA LEU A 93 5.40 9.13 9.70
C LEU A 93 6.48 8.52 8.79
N ALA A 94 6.07 7.96 7.66
CA ALA A 94 7.01 7.37 6.71
C ALA A 94 8.02 8.41 6.20
N VAL A 95 7.54 9.60 5.87
CA VAL A 95 8.41 10.70 5.42
C VAL A 95 9.32 11.18 6.55
N ALA A 96 8.77 11.35 7.75
CA ALA A 96 9.54 11.81 8.90
C ALA A 96 10.63 10.82 9.33
N ALA A 97 10.42 9.52 9.10
CA ALA A 97 11.38 8.49 9.44
C ALA A 97 12.45 8.29 8.36
N SER A 98 12.45 9.12 7.32
CA SER A 98 13.40 9.04 6.22
C SER A 98 14.42 10.16 6.31
N ASP A 99 15.59 9.96 5.67
CA ASP A 99 16.66 10.96 5.70
C ASP A 99 16.43 12.12 4.74
N ASN A 100 15.70 11.88 3.65
CA ASN A 100 15.51 12.87 2.57
C ASN A 100 14.10 12.87 2.00
N GLY A 101 13.11 12.52 2.83
CA GLY A 101 11.72 12.45 2.41
C GLY A 101 11.37 11.17 1.64
N GLU A 102 12.33 10.28 1.45
CA GLU A 102 12.14 9.02 0.73
C GLU A 102 12.39 7.85 1.70
N PRO A 103 11.32 7.22 2.20
CA PRO A 103 11.47 6.14 3.17
C PRO A 103 12.12 4.90 2.55
N ASN A 104 12.86 4.16 3.37
CA ASN A 104 13.43 2.89 2.93
C ASN A 104 12.41 1.76 3.05
N SER A 105 12.75 0.59 2.51
CA SER A 105 11.84 -0.57 2.51
C SER A 105 11.46 -1.03 3.91
N TYR A 106 12.35 -0.92 4.87
CA TYR A 106 12.07 -1.32 6.26
C TYR A 106 10.96 -0.45 6.87
N VAL A 107 11.04 0.86 6.71
CA VAL A 107 10.02 1.78 7.21
C VAL A 107 8.68 1.50 6.55
N VAL A 108 8.66 1.36 5.23
CA VAL A 108 7.45 1.10 4.46
C VAL A 108 6.82 -0.21 4.89
N GLU A 109 7.62 -1.27 5.00
CA GLU A 109 7.13 -2.59 5.41
C GLU A 109 6.55 -2.55 6.82
N SER A 110 7.22 -1.89 7.76
CA SER A 110 6.77 -1.81 9.15
C SER A 110 5.39 -1.17 9.26
N ILE A 111 5.15 -0.10 8.52
CA ILE A 111 3.85 0.59 8.56
C ILE A 111 2.77 -0.23 7.84
N PHE A 112 3.08 -0.82 6.68
CA PHE A 112 2.13 -1.71 6.00
C PHE A 112 1.71 -2.88 6.89
N LYS A 113 2.66 -3.50 7.58
CA LYS A 113 2.35 -4.63 8.48
C LYS A 113 1.46 -4.20 9.63
N HIS A 114 1.68 -3.01 10.18
CA HIS A 114 0.82 -2.48 11.23
C HIS A 114 -0.64 -2.41 10.75
N VAL A 115 -0.86 -1.92 9.55
CA VAL A 115 -2.21 -1.78 8.99
C VAL A 115 -2.80 -3.13 8.58
N TRP A 116 -2.04 -3.94 7.83
CA TRP A 116 -2.60 -5.07 7.08
C TRP A 116 -2.30 -6.43 7.70
N CYS A 117 -1.53 -6.49 8.77
CA CYS A 117 -1.23 -7.76 9.44
C CYS A 117 -1.66 -7.81 10.90
N THR A 118 -1.93 -6.66 11.53
CA THR A 118 -2.34 -6.63 12.95
C THR A 118 -3.83 -6.39 13.13
N GLY A 119 -4.53 -5.94 12.11
CA GLY A 119 -5.96 -5.64 12.19
C GLY A 119 -6.31 -4.38 12.98
N LEU A 120 -5.34 -3.54 13.27
CA LEU A 120 -5.53 -2.32 14.08
C LEU A 120 -5.82 -1.08 13.25
#